data_56cb5619e8f40cdd94eb67bef3034035
#
_entry.id   56cb5619e8f40cdd94eb67bef3034035
#
_cell.length_a   1.000
_cell.length_b   1.000
_cell.length_c   1.000
_cell.angle_alpha   90.00
_cell.angle_beta   90.00
_cell.angle_gamma   90.00
#
_symmetry.space_group_name_H-M   'P 1'
#
loop_
_entity.id
_entity.type
_entity.pdbx_description
1 polymer ?
#
loop_
_entity_poly.entity_id
_entity_poly.type
_entity_poly.pdbx_seq_one_letter_code
_entity_poly.pdbx_strand_id
1 'polypeptide(L)'
;MKLLYAIAALLIASSASGVSIQAAESDPAAEKPAAGLHSASGMAEAAGRVLVLFTHPTAPHKLWAGTAHGGLWQSSDSGNSWTSASDAMSSMTVSSLAVDPAYPDIMYAGTGEGRSNDVALRGHGIFKSVDGGSSWTLLPLTSPATVGISWSHINHIAVSSAGVMLAATSDNSHNGFIYRSIDGGQTWGLLPVYTGSRVGPRNMVYKVKFDPDNPNTAIFIDSYANVTHSTDGGASWKVVKKSSTCQ
;
A
#
# COMPACT_ATOMS: atom_id res chain seq x y z
N MET A 1 11.93 -14.36 18.53
CA MET A 1 11.80 -13.10 19.26
C MET A 1 12.60 -11.95 18.63
N LYS A 2 13.87 -12.12 18.30
CA LYS A 2 14.68 -11.07 17.63
C LYS A 2 14.16 -10.68 16.23
N LEU A 3 13.67 -11.64 15.43
CA LEU A 3 13.14 -11.39 14.08
C LEU A 3 11.83 -10.58 14.12
N LEU A 4 10.92 -10.89 15.06
CA LEU A 4 9.67 -10.14 15.22
C LEU A 4 9.92 -8.66 15.55
N TYR A 5 10.91 -8.39 16.38
CA TYR A 5 11.30 -7.01 16.70
C TYR A 5 11.89 -6.28 15.49
N ALA A 6 12.67 -6.99 14.66
CA ALA A 6 13.23 -6.41 13.44
C ALA A 6 12.14 -6.08 12.42
N ILE A 7 11.15 -6.97 12.23
CA ILE A 7 10.03 -6.73 11.31
C ILE A 7 9.12 -5.60 11.82
N ALA A 8 8.83 -5.59 13.13
CA ALA A 8 8.07 -4.50 13.74
C ALA A 8 8.81 -3.16 13.69
N ALA A 9 10.12 -3.16 13.95
CA ALA A 9 10.96 -1.97 13.83
C ALA A 9 11.04 -1.47 12.38
N LEU A 10 11.09 -2.37 11.41
CA LEU A 10 11.09 -2.01 9.99
C LEU A 10 9.76 -1.37 9.56
N LEU A 11 8.62 -1.85 10.09
CA LEU A 11 7.32 -1.23 9.85
C LEU A 11 7.19 0.16 10.48
N ILE A 12 7.76 0.33 11.68
CA ILE A 12 7.77 1.62 12.39
C ILE A 12 8.79 2.57 11.74
N ALA A 13 9.97 2.08 11.38
CA ALA A 13 10.99 2.89 10.70
C ALA A 13 10.54 3.33 9.30
N SER A 14 9.79 2.51 8.55
CA SER A 14 9.23 2.93 7.26
C SER A 14 8.10 3.95 7.39
N SER A 15 7.52 4.10 8.58
CA SER A 15 6.59 5.19 8.89
C SER A 15 7.29 6.45 9.44
N ALA A 16 8.51 6.27 10.01
CA ALA A 16 9.33 7.37 10.54
C ALA A 16 10.37 7.89 9.53
N SER A 17 10.81 7.07 8.58
CA SER A 17 11.58 7.50 7.41
C SER A 17 10.60 7.93 6.30
N GLY A 18 9.69 8.83 6.65
CA GLY A 18 9.16 9.73 5.66
C GLY A 18 10.37 10.49 5.11
N VAL A 19 10.86 10.10 3.97
CA VAL A 19 11.46 11.08 3.08
C VAL A 19 10.29 12.02 2.76
N SER A 20 10.10 13.01 3.64
CA SER A 20 9.35 14.20 3.27
C SER A 20 10.16 14.83 2.15
N ILE A 21 9.73 14.62 0.93
CA ILE A 21 10.00 15.59 -0.12
C ILE A 21 9.16 16.79 0.33
N GLN A 22 9.75 17.64 1.19
CA GLN A 22 9.20 18.95 1.45
C GLN A 22 9.16 19.66 0.11
N ALA A 23 7.96 19.98 -0.33
CA ALA A 23 7.81 21.02 -1.32
C ALA A 23 8.54 22.25 -0.74
N ALA A 24 9.61 22.68 -1.37
CA ALA A 24 10.33 23.87 -0.97
C ALA A 24 9.35 25.04 -1.10
N GLU A 25 8.96 25.57 0.03
CA GLU A 25 8.31 26.86 0.12
C GLU A 25 9.27 27.86 -0.50
N SER A 26 8.85 28.54 -1.55
CA SER A 26 9.67 29.47 -2.33
C SER A 26 10.02 30.71 -1.49
N ASP A 27 11.23 30.73 -0.97
CA ASP A 27 11.88 31.94 -0.49
C ASP A 27 12.36 32.76 -1.73
N PRO A 28 11.88 33.98 -1.94
CA PRO A 28 12.21 34.76 -3.12
C PRO A 28 13.67 35.28 -3.17
N ALA A 29 14.55 34.87 -2.28
CA ALA A 29 15.93 35.31 -2.17
C ALA A 29 16.99 34.20 -2.32
N ALA A 30 16.61 32.95 -2.66
CA ALA A 30 17.59 31.89 -2.84
C ALA A 30 18.16 31.85 -4.26
N GLU A 31 19.48 31.90 -4.34
CA GLU A 31 20.29 31.78 -5.54
C GLU A 31 19.93 30.58 -6.41
N LYS A 32 20.02 30.79 -7.72
CA LYS A 32 19.90 29.84 -8.82
C LYS A 32 20.52 28.47 -8.48
N PRO A 33 19.74 27.37 -8.37
CA PRO A 33 20.33 26.06 -8.14
C PRO A 33 21.10 25.61 -9.39
N ALA A 34 22.25 24.99 -9.13
CA ALA A 34 23.11 24.41 -10.14
C ALA A 34 22.33 23.45 -11.05
N ALA A 35 22.60 23.53 -12.34
CA ALA A 35 22.05 22.66 -13.37
C ALA A 35 22.25 21.19 -13.00
N GLY A 36 21.15 20.45 -12.80
CA GLY A 36 21.19 19.00 -12.50
C GLY A 36 19.95 18.37 -11.92
N LEU A 37 19.00 19.14 -11.39
CA LEU A 37 17.69 18.59 -10.99
C LEU A 37 16.74 18.77 -12.17
N HIS A 38 16.75 17.79 -13.07
CA HIS A 38 15.66 17.66 -14.03
C HIS A 38 14.38 17.39 -13.24
N SER A 39 13.48 18.34 -13.20
CA SER A 39 12.11 18.11 -12.79
C SER A 39 11.64 16.89 -13.56
N ALA A 40 11.05 15.89 -12.86
CA ALA A 40 10.46 14.73 -13.50
C ALA A 40 9.36 15.23 -14.45
N SER A 41 9.75 15.50 -15.70
CA SER A 41 8.87 16.11 -16.67
C SER A 41 7.74 15.16 -16.97
N GLY A 42 6.52 15.57 -16.66
CA GLY A 42 5.29 14.82 -16.89
C GLY A 42 4.52 14.47 -15.62
N MET A 43 5.16 14.23 -14.48
CA MET A 43 4.46 13.80 -13.26
C MET A 43 4.06 14.97 -12.33
N ALA A 44 4.82 16.06 -12.33
CA ALA A 44 4.67 17.13 -11.32
C ALA A 44 3.38 17.94 -11.43
N GLU A 45 2.83 18.11 -12.62
CA GLU A 45 1.63 18.95 -12.84
C GLU A 45 0.31 18.15 -12.76
N ALA A 46 0.33 16.83 -13.02
CA ALA A 46 -0.89 16.02 -13.14
C ALA A 46 -1.13 15.06 -11.96
N ALA A 47 -0.11 14.73 -11.17
CA ALA A 47 -0.15 13.57 -10.28
C ALA A 47 -0.53 13.90 -8.82
N GLY A 48 -0.37 15.13 -8.37
CA GLY A 48 -0.57 15.47 -6.98
C GLY A 48 0.42 14.75 -6.04
N ARG A 49 -0.01 14.46 -4.80
CA ARG A 49 0.83 13.83 -3.78
C ARG A 49 1.14 12.37 -4.13
N VAL A 50 2.42 11.96 -4.07
CA VAL A 50 2.84 10.55 -4.17
C VAL A 50 2.47 9.83 -2.87
N LEU A 51 1.75 8.73 -2.97
CA LEU A 51 1.28 7.90 -1.85
C LEU A 51 2.15 6.65 -1.67
N VAL A 52 2.61 6.07 -2.76
CA VAL A 52 3.47 4.89 -2.77
C VAL A 52 4.52 5.01 -3.86
N LEU A 53 5.75 4.64 -3.51
CA LEU A 53 6.86 4.46 -4.43
C LEU A 53 7.32 3.01 -4.34
N PHE A 54 7.50 2.36 -5.48
CA PHE A 54 7.87 0.97 -5.56
C PHE A 54 9.01 0.76 -6.55
N THR A 55 10.00 -0.05 -6.17
CA THR A 55 11.12 -0.47 -7.01
C THR A 55 10.95 -1.95 -7.36
N HIS A 56 11.09 -2.30 -8.63
CA HIS A 56 10.98 -3.69 -9.05
C HIS A 56 12.12 -4.54 -8.47
N PRO A 57 11.84 -5.70 -7.82
CA PRO A 57 12.86 -6.44 -7.07
C PRO A 57 13.98 -7.01 -7.94
N THR A 58 13.70 -7.36 -9.19
CA THR A 58 14.68 -7.93 -10.13
C THR A 58 15.14 -6.97 -11.22
N ALA A 59 14.54 -5.77 -11.30
CA ALA A 59 14.87 -4.74 -12.29
C ALA A 59 14.86 -3.35 -11.62
N PRO A 60 15.89 -3.00 -10.82
CA PRO A 60 15.88 -1.81 -9.96
C PRO A 60 15.81 -0.47 -10.70
N HIS A 61 16.04 -0.45 -12.01
CA HIS A 61 15.81 0.73 -12.85
C HIS A 61 14.33 0.97 -13.18
N LYS A 62 13.47 -0.03 -12.94
CA LYS A 62 12.01 0.11 -13.10
C LYS A 62 11.40 0.54 -11.78
N LEU A 63 10.70 1.68 -11.81
CA LEU A 63 10.03 2.26 -10.66
C LEU A 63 8.55 2.49 -10.97
N TRP A 64 7.72 2.43 -9.95
CA TRP A 64 6.31 2.85 -10.01
C TRP A 64 6.02 3.83 -8.90
N ALA A 65 5.20 4.82 -9.21
CA ALA A 65 4.68 5.79 -8.26
C ALA A 65 3.16 5.83 -8.33
N GLY A 66 2.51 5.50 -7.22
CA GLY A 66 1.07 5.70 -7.06
C GLY A 66 0.78 7.06 -6.45
N THR A 67 -0.19 7.76 -7.00
CA THR A 67 -0.49 9.15 -6.65
C THR A 67 -1.92 9.33 -6.17
N ALA A 68 -2.19 10.47 -5.52
CA ALA A 68 -3.51 10.76 -4.96
C ALA A 68 -4.58 11.05 -6.03
N HIS A 69 -4.21 11.63 -7.17
CA HIS A 69 -5.16 12.06 -8.20
C HIS A 69 -4.73 11.73 -9.63
N GLY A 70 -3.48 11.33 -9.83
CA GLY A 70 -2.88 11.13 -11.15
C GLY A 70 -2.68 9.67 -11.53
N GLY A 71 -3.25 8.73 -10.80
CA GLY A 71 -3.14 7.29 -11.10
C GLY A 71 -1.77 6.69 -10.79
N LEU A 72 -1.40 5.73 -11.62
CA LEU A 72 -0.14 5.00 -11.52
C LEU A 72 0.82 5.47 -12.62
N TRP A 73 2.03 5.79 -12.21
CA TRP A 73 3.14 6.19 -13.06
C TRP A 73 4.26 5.17 -13.02
N GLN A 74 4.97 5.01 -14.13
CA GLN A 74 6.14 4.14 -14.22
C GLN A 74 7.33 4.88 -14.81
N SER A 75 8.51 4.47 -14.37
CA SER A 75 9.81 4.84 -14.93
C SER A 75 10.57 3.59 -15.31
N SER A 76 11.27 3.60 -16.44
CA SER A 76 12.17 2.54 -16.88
C SER A 76 13.64 2.96 -16.88
N ASP A 77 13.95 4.15 -16.37
CA ASP A 77 15.25 4.81 -16.44
C ASP A 77 15.72 5.35 -15.07
N SER A 78 15.38 4.61 -14.00
CA SER A 78 15.75 4.95 -12.62
C SER A 78 15.17 6.28 -12.12
N GLY A 79 13.99 6.67 -12.65
CA GLY A 79 13.27 7.85 -12.22
C GLY A 79 13.59 9.13 -12.99
N ASN A 80 14.39 9.06 -14.05
CA ASN A 80 14.72 10.24 -14.86
C ASN A 80 13.51 10.70 -15.70
N SER A 81 12.70 9.77 -16.19
CA SER A 81 11.43 10.08 -16.86
C SER A 81 10.29 9.18 -16.35
N TRP A 82 9.06 9.69 -16.45
CA TRP A 82 7.87 9.01 -15.96
C TRP A 82 6.76 9.09 -17.00
N THR A 83 6.05 7.97 -17.16
CA THR A 83 4.89 7.83 -18.04
C THR A 83 3.72 7.24 -17.29
N SER A 84 2.48 7.54 -17.70
CA SER A 84 1.31 6.88 -17.13
C SER A 84 1.40 5.37 -17.37
N ALA A 85 1.21 4.58 -16.32
CA ALA A 85 1.31 3.12 -16.40
C ALA A 85 0.02 2.47 -16.92
N SER A 86 -1.11 3.16 -16.84
CA SER A 86 -2.38 2.62 -17.31
C SER A 86 -3.45 3.71 -17.44
N ASP A 87 -4.11 3.76 -18.57
CA ASP A 87 -5.27 4.63 -18.79
C ASP A 87 -6.44 4.23 -17.88
N ALA A 88 -6.58 2.95 -17.54
CA ALA A 88 -7.61 2.46 -16.62
C ALA A 88 -7.48 3.02 -15.20
N MET A 89 -6.31 3.52 -14.82
CA MET A 89 -6.03 4.10 -13.49
C MET A 89 -5.61 5.57 -13.55
N SER A 90 -5.68 6.22 -14.70
CA SER A 90 -5.10 7.56 -14.93
C SER A 90 -5.67 8.66 -14.04
N SER A 91 -6.90 8.51 -13.55
CA SER A 91 -7.55 9.48 -12.65
C SER A 91 -7.81 8.93 -11.25
N MET A 92 -7.26 7.76 -10.92
CA MET A 92 -7.51 7.10 -9.64
C MET A 92 -6.45 7.41 -8.60
N THR A 93 -6.84 7.31 -7.35
CA THR A 93 -5.88 7.28 -6.24
C THR A 93 -5.26 5.89 -6.16
N VAL A 94 -3.95 5.78 -6.31
CA VAL A 94 -3.21 4.53 -6.11
C VAL A 94 -2.40 4.63 -4.83
N SER A 95 -2.78 3.87 -3.82
CA SER A 95 -2.27 3.96 -2.45
C SER A 95 -1.34 2.83 -2.05
N SER A 96 -1.38 1.72 -2.76
CA SER A 96 -0.57 0.54 -2.45
C SER A 96 -0.12 -0.18 -3.71
N LEU A 97 1.13 -0.65 -3.69
CA LEU A 97 1.68 -1.54 -4.71
C LEU A 97 2.32 -2.75 -4.04
N ALA A 98 2.12 -3.91 -4.62
CA ALA A 98 2.74 -5.16 -4.19
C ALA A 98 3.13 -5.97 -5.42
N VAL A 99 4.16 -6.81 -5.26
CA VAL A 99 4.60 -7.76 -6.26
C VAL A 99 4.55 -9.16 -5.67
N ASP A 100 4.28 -10.15 -6.49
CA ASP A 100 4.42 -11.55 -6.12
C ASP A 100 5.93 -11.89 -6.06
N PRO A 101 6.47 -12.27 -4.89
CA PRO A 101 7.90 -12.55 -4.76
C PRO A 101 8.38 -13.74 -5.60
N ALA A 102 7.49 -14.70 -5.90
CA ALA A 102 7.81 -15.87 -6.73
C ALA A 102 7.71 -15.55 -8.23
N TYR A 103 6.85 -14.60 -8.60
CA TYR A 103 6.59 -14.20 -9.98
C TYR A 103 6.58 -12.67 -10.09
N PRO A 104 7.75 -12.02 -10.20
CA PRO A 104 7.86 -10.55 -10.14
C PRO A 104 7.11 -9.78 -11.23
N ASP A 105 6.73 -10.42 -12.33
CA ASP A 105 5.84 -9.82 -13.34
C ASP A 105 4.37 -9.76 -12.91
N ILE A 106 4.00 -10.47 -11.83
CA ILE A 106 2.68 -10.38 -11.23
C ILE A 106 2.70 -9.27 -10.18
N MET A 107 1.94 -8.21 -10.44
CA MET A 107 1.86 -7.03 -9.59
C MET A 107 0.42 -6.71 -9.20
N TYR A 108 0.24 -6.03 -8.09
CA TYR A 108 -1.06 -5.61 -7.58
C TYR A 108 -1.02 -4.14 -7.19
N ALA A 109 -2.02 -3.38 -7.64
CA ALA A 109 -2.20 -1.97 -7.31
C ALA A 109 -3.52 -1.78 -6.54
N GLY A 110 -3.43 -1.29 -5.31
CA GLY A 110 -4.57 -0.95 -4.49
C GLY A 110 -4.96 0.51 -4.66
N THR A 111 -6.26 0.78 -4.76
CA THR A 111 -6.79 2.11 -5.02
C THR A 111 -7.59 2.66 -3.84
N GLY A 112 -7.73 3.99 -3.80
CA GLY A 112 -8.41 4.73 -2.74
C GLY A 112 -7.48 5.09 -1.57
N GLU A 113 -7.68 6.24 -0.96
CA GLU A 113 -6.89 6.69 0.18
C GLU A 113 -7.72 6.62 1.45
N GLY A 114 -7.44 5.62 2.32
CA GLY A 114 -8.13 5.40 3.60
C GLY A 114 -7.57 6.18 4.79
N ARG A 115 -6.70 7.14 4.58
CA ARG A 115 -6.17 7.96 5.67
C ARG A 115 -7.20 9.01 6.08
N SER A 116 -7.49 9.04 7.38
CA SER A 116 -8.53 9.80 8.05
C SER A 116 -8.44 11.32 7.87
N ASN A 117 -8.76 11.79 6.70
CA ASN A 117 -9.14 13.17 6.48
C ASN A 117 -10.52 13.19 5.79
N ASP A 118 -11.28 14.23 5.99
CA ASP A 118 -12.63 14.41 5.43
C ASP A 118 -12.66 14.44 3.88
N VAL A 119 -11.50 14.25 3.24
CA VAL A 119 -11.29 14.28 1.78
C VAL A 119 -10.77 12.93 1.25
N ALA A 120 -11.04 11.83 1.95
CA ALA A 120 -10.62 10.50 1.52
C ALA A 120 -11.19 10.14 0.14
N LEU A 121 -10.29 9.86 -0.81
CA LEU A 121 -10.65 9.52 -2.17
C LEU A 121 -10.98 8.04 -2.28
N ARG A 122 -12.19 7.74 -2.74
CA ARG A 122 -12.63 6.36 -2.96
C ARG A 122 -11.85 5.72 -4.09
N GLY A 123 -11.48 4.47 -3.88
CA GLY A 123 -10.90 3.60 -4.89
C GLY A 123 -11.94 2.75 -5.60
N HIS A 124 -11.43 1.94 -6.53
CA HIS A 124 -12.20 0.99 -7.32
C HIS A 124 -11.86 -0.47 -6.98
N GLY A 125 -11.03 -0.70 -5.95
CA GLY A 125 -10.56 -2.01 -5.56
C GLY A 125 -9.08 -2.26 -5.89
N ILE A 126 -8.74 -3.51 -6.21
CA ILE A 126 -7.37 -3.93 -6.52
C ILE A 126 -7.28 -4.25 -8.02
N PHE A 127 -6.27 -3.68 -8.67
CA PHE A 127 -5.88 -4.04 -10.03
C PHE A 127 -4.72 -5.01 -10.01
N LYS A 128 -4.72 -5.97 -10.94
CA LYS A 128 -3.65 -6.96 -11.14
C LYS A 128 -3.02 -6.77 -12.51
N SER A 129 -1.70 -6.82 -12.55
CA SER A 129 -0.89 -6.98 -13.75
C SER A 129 -0.27 -8.37 -13.76
N VAL A 130 -0.04 -8.93 -14.96
CA VAL A 130 0.67 -10.20 -15.17
C VAL A 130 1.84 -10.04 -16.15
N ASP A 131 2.15 -8.81 -16.51
CA ASP A 131 3.13 -8.42 -17.53
C ASP A 131 4.11 -7.33 -17.05
N GLY A 132 4.41 -7.36 -15.75
CA GLY A 132 5.36 -6.43 -15.13
C GLY A 132 4.86 -4.98 -15.11
N GLY A 133 3.56 -4.78 -14.97
CA GLY A 133 2.94 -3.46 -14.85
C GLY A 133 2.63 -2.76 -16.18
N SER A 134 2.73 -3.48 -17.31
CA SER A 134 2.44 -2.91 -18.62
C SER A 134 0.94 -2.82 -18.89
N SER A 135 0.15 -3.75 -18.37
CA SER A 135 -1.31 -3.71 -18.39
C SER A 135 -1.91 -4.08 -17.04
N TRP A 136 -3.13 -3.59 -16.78
CA TRP A 136 -3.79 -3.74 -15.49
C TRP A 136 -5.26 -4.10 -15.64
N THR A 137 -5.72 -5.09 -14.89
CA THR A 137 -7.11 -5.55 -14.88
C THR A 137 -7.67 -5.53 -13.46
N LEU A 138 -8.86 -4.97 -13.29
CA LEU A 138 -9.54 -4.94 -11.99
C LEU A 138 -9.90 -6.36 -11.54
N LEU A 139 -9.60 -6.70 -10.30
CA LEU A 139 -10.07 -7.92 -9.65
C LEU A 139 -11.56 -7.75 -9.28
N PRO A 140 -12.50 -8.49 -9.88
CA PRO A 140 -13.94 -8.19 -9.77
C PRO A 140 -14.49 -8.23 -8.35
N LEU A 141 -13.96 -9.14 -7.53
CA LEU A 141 -14.39 -9.32 -6.13
C LEU A 141 -13.69 -8.35 -5.15
N THR A 142 -13.09 -7.28 -5.66
CA THR A 142 -12.55 -6.19 -4.84
C THR A 142 -13.19 -4.84 -5.18
N SER A 143 -14.08 -4.79 -6.16
CA SER A 143 -14.76 -3.56 -6.54
C SER A 143 -15.83 -3.18 -5.51
N PRO A 144 -15.80 -1.96 -4.93
CA PRO A 144 -16.83 -1.49 -4.01
C PRO A 144 -18.24 -1.50 -4.60
N ALA A 145 -18.35 -1.35 -5.92
CA ALA A 145 -19.62 -1.41 -6.62
C ALA A 145 -20.23 -2.82 -6.64
N THR A 146 -19.42 -3.86 -6.53
CA THR A 146 -19.84 -5.27 -6.62
C THR A 146 -19.94 -5.92 -5.25
N VAL A 147 -18.96 -5.68 -4.35
CA VAL A 147 -18.82 -6.42 -3.10
C VAL A 147 -18.96 -5.56 -1.84
N GLY A 148 -19.18 -4.27 -2.00
CA GLY A 148 -19.49 -3.36 -0.91
C GLY A 148 -18.37 -2.42 -0.47
N ILE A 149 -18.74 -1.48 0.38
CA ILE A 149 -17.94 -0.31 0.76
C ILE A 149 -16.66 -0.62 1.55
N SER A 150 -16.51 -1.82 2.11
CA SER A 150 -15.28 -2.24 2.81
C SER A 150 -14.05 -2.30 1.90
N TRP A 151 -14.24 -2.26 0.58
CA TRP A 151 -13.21 -2.18 -0.44
C TRP A 151 -13.00 -0.77 -1.01
N SER A 152 -13.62 0.25 -0.40
CA SER A 152 -13.52 1.63 -0.87
C SER A 152 -12.11 2.21 -0.79
N HIS A 153 -11.31 1.72 0.15
CA HIS A 153 -9.93 2.17 0.32
C HIS A 153 -9.02 0.98 0.59
N ILE A 154 -8.01 0.81 -0.25
CA ILE A 154 -6.98 -0.22 -0.07
C ILE A 154 -5.79 0.42 0.63
N ASN A 155 -5.66 0.21 1.93
CA ASN A 155 -4.58 0.81 2.72
C ASN A 155 -3.22 0.17 2.43
N HIS A 156 -3.21 -1.17 2.29
CA HIS A 156 -1.98 -1.92 1.98
C HIS A 156 -2.27 -3.32 1.44
N ILE A 157 -1.44 -3.78 0.52
CA ILE A 157 -1.43 -5.15 -0.01
C ILE A 157 -0.09 -5.78 0.33
N ALA A 158 -0.10 -7.03 0.76
CA ALA A 158 1.09 -7.86 0.91
C ALA A 158 0.89 -9.21 0.24
N VAL A 159 1.94 -9.72 -0.41
CA VAL A 159 1.97 -11.04 -1.03
C VAL A 159 3.14 -11.81 -0.42
N SER A 160 2.89 -13.04 0.01
CA SER A 160 3.93 -13.94 0.53
C SER A 160 4.61 -14.72 -0.60
N SER A 161 5.79 -15.28 -0.34
CA SER A 161 6.47 -16.17 -1.28
C SER A 161 5.70 -17.49 -1.57
N ALA A 162 4.67 -17.81 -0.78
CA ALA A 162 3.73 -18.91 -1.02
C ALA A 162 2.47 -18.47 -1.79
N GLY A 163 2.41 -17.24 -2.32
CA GLY A 163 1.27 -16.73 -3.09
C GLY A 163 0.05 -16.33 -2.25
N VAL A 164 0.16 -16.35 -0.91
CA VAL A 164 -0.92 -15.85 -0.04
C VAL A 164 -0.93 -14.31 -0.09
N MET A 165 -2.10 -13.74 -0.28
CA MET A 165 -2.30 -12.30 -0.30
C MET A 165 -3.07 -11.85 0.94
N LEU A 166 -2.68 -10.71 1.46
CA LEU A 166 -3.41 -9.97 2.51
C LEU A 166 -3.69 -8.56 2.01
N ALA A 167 -4.95 -8.12 2.14
CA ALA A 167 -5.36 -6.77 1.85
C ALA A 167 -5.90 -6.10 3.11
N ALA A 168 -5.22 -5.05 3.57
CA ALA A 168 -5.73 -4.14 4.58
C ALA A 168 -6.59 -3.07 3.89
N THR A 169 -7.87 -3.01 4.25
CA THR A 169 -8.83 -2.11 3.62
C THR A 169 -9.57 -1.29 4.65
N SER A 170 -10.29 -0.27 4.21
CA SER A 170 -11.22 0.48 5.06
C SER A 170 -12.44 0.95 4.28
N ASP A 171 -13.55 1.16 5.02
CA ASP A 171 -14.74 1.79 4.50
C ASP A 171 -14.71 3.33 4.69
N ASN A 172 -15.77 3.99 4.24
CA ASN A 172 -15.91 5.44 4.38
C ASN A 172 -16.11 5.92 5.83
N SER A 173 -16.42 5.02 6.75
CA SER A 173 -16.56 5.30 8.18
C SER A 173 -15.27 5.01 8.94
N HIS A 174 -14.19 4.72 8.22
CA HIS A 174 -12.87 4.38 8.76
C HIS A 174 -12.84 3.05 9.55
N ASN A 175 -13.78 2.15 9.28
CA ASN A 175 -13.68 0.78 9.79
C ASN A 175 -12.64 0.02 8.97
N GLY A 176 -11.71 -0.64 9.64
CA GLY A 176 -10.66 -1.42 9.01
C GLY A 176 -11.04 -2.88 8.85
N PHE A 177 -10.58 -3.46 7.75
CA PHE A 177 -10.76 -4.87 7.42
C PHE A 177 -9.44 -5.47 6.97
N ILE A 178 -9.27 -6.78 7.20
CA ILE A 178 -8.23 -7.58 6.55
C ILE A 178 -8.90 -8.69 5.78
N TYR A 179 -8.57 -8.77 4.51
CA TYR A 179 -8.98 -9.85 3.63
C TYR A 179 -7.77 -10.71 3.27
N ARG A 180 -8.02 -12.00 3.11
CA ARG A 180 -7.03 -13.00 2.72
C ARG A 180 -7.47 -13.70 1.45
N SER A 181 -6.55 -13.85 0.50
CA SER A 181 -6.70 -14.67 -0.70
C SER A 181 -5.58 -15.69 -0.78
N ILE A 182 -5.88 -16.87 -1.32
CA ILE A 182 -4.91 -17.96 -1.59
C ILE A 182 -4.90 -18.38 -3.06
N ASP A 183 -5.59 -17.64 -3.92
CA ASP A 183 -5.80 -17.95 -5.33
C ASP A 183 -5.45 -16.78 -6.26
N GLY A 184 -4.50 -15.94 -5.81
CA GLY A 184 -4.03 -14.80 -6.60
C GLY A 184 -5.05 -13.66 -6.73
N GLY A 185 -5.93 -13.53 -5.73
CA GLY A 185 -6.93 -12.46 -5.64
C GLY A 185 -8.26 -12.78 -6.33
N GLN A 186 -8.50 -14.02 -6.75
CA GLN A 186 -9.78 -14.40 -7.36
C GLN A 186 -10.90 -14.47 -6.32
N THR A 187 -10.59 -15.00 -5.14
CA THR A 187 -11.53 -14.99 -4.00
C THR A 187 -10.88 -14.42 -2.74
N TRP A 188 -11.70 -13.86 -1.86
CA TRP A 188 -11.25 -13.20 -0.65
C TRP A 188 -12.10 -13.60 0.56
N GLY A 189 -11.44 -14.06 1.61
CA GLY A 189 -12.04 -14.29 2.91
C GLY A 189 -11.81 -13.12 3.85
N LEU A 190 -12.90 -12.57 4.43
CA LEU A 190 -12.78 -11.57 5.50
C LEU A 190 -12.28 -12.27 6.77
N LEU A 191 -11.21 -11.72 7.34
CA LEU A 191 -10.66 -12.23 8.58
C LEU A 191 -11.25 -11.52 9.80
N PRO A 192 -11.63 -12.25 10.85
CA PRO A 192 -12.03 -11.66 12.11
C PRO A 192 -10.76 -11.07 12.78
N VAL A 193 -10.55 -9.78 12.63
CA VAL A 193 -9.44 -9.07 13.27
C VAL A 193 -9.90 -8.67 14.68
N TYR A 194 -9.65 -9.52 15.66
CA TYR A 194 -9.86 -9.19 17.07
C TYR A 194 -8.63 -8.41 17.59
N THR A 195 -8.64 -7.12 17.44
CA THR A 195 -7.72 -6.25 18.17
C THR A 195 -8.28 -6.07 19.59
N GLY A 196 -7.92 -7.00 20.47
CA GLY A 196 -8.34 -7.12 21.87
C GLY A 196 -9.11 -5.96 22.49
N SER A 197 -10.34 -6.23 22.92
CA SER A 197 -11.22 -5.44 23.78
C SER A 197 -12.05 -4.31 23.18
N ARG A 198 -11.76 -3.81 21.98
CA ARG A 198 -12.67 -2.87 21.30
C ARG A 198 -12.67 -3.14 19.80
N VAL A 199 -13.66 -3.87 19.33
CA VAL A 199 -14.18 -3.68 17.98
C VAL A 199 -14.93 -2.37 18.03
N GLY A 200 -14.18 -1.26 17.96
CA GLY A 200 -14.76 0.07 17.92
C GLY A 200 -14.80 0.56 16.47
N PRO A 201 -15.76 1.38 16.10
CA PRO A 201 -15.71 2.13 14.87
C PRO A 201 -14.38 2.91 14.83
N ARG A 202 -13.71 2.92 13.66
CA ARG A 202 -12.45 3.61 13.38
C ARG A 202 -11.15 2.87 13.74
N ASN A 203 -11.13 1.54 13.86
CA ASN A 203 -9.88 0.81 13.95
C ASN A 203 -9.41 0.39 12.54
N MET A 204 -8.61 1.23 11.90
CA MET A 204 -8.05 0.95 10.58
C MET A 204 -6.77 0.12 10.67
N VAL A 205 -6.59 -0.81 9.77
CA VAL A 205 -5.31 -1.46 9.55
C VAL A 205 -4.53 -0.67 8.49
N TYR A 206 -3.39 -0.12 8.88
CA TYR A 206 -2.59 0.71 7.99
C TYR A 206 -1.66 -0.08 7.10
N LYS A 207 -0.99 -1.08 7.68
CA LYS A 207 0.00 -1.88 6.96
C LYS A 207 -0.05 -3.31 7.41
N VAL A 208 0.11 -4.21 6.45
CA VAL A 208 0.30 -5.65 6.66
C VAL A 208 1.54 -6.09 5.90
N LYS A 209 2.37 -6.96 6.49
CA LYS A 209 3.56 -7.51 5.82
C LYS A 209 3.72 -8.97 6.16
N PHE A 210 4.24 -9.74 5.20
CA PHE A 210 4.81 -11.05 5.43
C PHE A 210 6.29 -10.96 5.77
N ASP A 211 6.78 -11.94 6.48
CA ASP A 211 8.21 -12.19 6.65
C ASP A 211 8.76 -12.71 5.30
N PRO A 212 9.83 -12.10 4.75
CA PRO A 212 10.39 -12.53 3.47
C PRO A 212 10.97 -13.95 3.52
N ASP A 213 11.45 -14.39 4.68
CA ASP A 213 12.08 -15.70 4.87
C ASP A 213 11.09 -16.79 5.30
N ASN A 214 9.90 -16.38 5.80
CA ASN A 214 8.88 -17.32 6.26
C ASN A 214 7.46 -16.87 5.83
N PRO A 215 6.91 -17.46 4.75
CA PRO A 215 5.60 -17.07 4.21
C PRO A 215 4.42 -17.30 5.16
N ASN A 216 4.61 -18.10 6.22
CA ASN A 216 3.59 -18.30 7.23
C ASN A 216 3.56 -17.20 8.29
N THR A 217 4.62 -16.39 8.38
CA THR A 217 4.71 -15.30 9.35
C THR A 217 4.24 -14.00 8.72
N ALA A 218 3.25 -13.36 9.38
CA ALA A 218 2.79 -12.04 8.98
C ALA A 218 2.52 -11.15 10.19
N ILE A 219 2.60 -9.84 9.99
CA ILE A 219 2.24 -8.84 11.00
C ILE A 219 1.38 -7.75 10.37
N PHE A 220 0.54 -7.12 11.19
CA PHE A 220 -0.09 -5.85 10.83
C PHE A 220 -0.03 -4.86 12.00
N ILE A 221 -0.20 -3.58 11.65
CA ILE A 221 -0.32 -2.49 12.61
C ILE A 221 -1.64 -1.76 12.35
N ASP A 222 -2.38 -1.52 13.43
CA ASP A 222 -3.63 -0.79 13.39
C ASP A 222 -3.48 0.70 13.80
N SER A 223 -4.59 1.45 13.73
CA SER A 223 -4.64 2.87 14.05
C SER A 223 -4.37 3.19 15.53
N TYR A 224 -4.42 2.20 16.41
CA TYR A 224 -4.08 2.32 17.82
C TYR A 224 -2.64 1.87 18.12
N ALA A 225 -1.81 1.70 17.08
CA ALA A 225 -0.44 1.21 17.17
C ALA A 225 -0.33 -0.18 17.85
N ASN A 226 -1.38 -1.00 17.80
CA ASN A 226 -1.26 -2.39 18.19
C ASN A 226 -0.52 -3.16 17.11
N VAL A 227 0.38 -4.04 17.54
CA VAL A 227 1.06 -4.98 16.65
C VAL A 227 0.41 -6.34 16.81
N THR A 228 -0.04 -6.88 15.70
CA THR A 228 -0.73 -8.18 15.65
C THR A 228 0.04 -9.10 14.71
N HIS A 229 0.19 -10.35 15.08
CA HIS A 229 1.05 -11.32 14.45
C HIS A 229 0.29 -12.59 14.08
N SER A 230 0.65 -13.18 12.95
CA SER A 230 0.19 -14.47 12.45
C SER A 230 1.39 -15.41 12.25
N THR A 231 1.17 -16.71 12.43
CA THR A 231 2.14 -17.78 12.16
C THR A 231 1.60 -18.83 11.20
N ASP A 232 0.44 -18.57 10.60
CA ASP A 232 -0.27 -19.49 9.70
C ASP A 232 -0.66 -18.85 8.36
N GLY A 233 0.21 -17.98 7.86
CA GLY A 233 -0.01 -17.29 6.59
C GLY A 233 -1.19 -16.32 6.63
N GLY A 234 -1.44 -15.72 7.78
CA GLY A 234 -2.50 -14.74 7.95
C GLY A 234 -3.89 -15.33 8.15
N ALA A 235 -4.03 -16.64 8.39
CA ALA A 235 -5.33 -17.27 8.64
C ALA A 235 -5.86 -16.95 10.04
N SER A 236 -4.99 -16.84 11.04
CA SER A 236 -5.33 -16.40 12.38
C SER A 236 -4.33 -15.38 12.93
N TRP A 237 -4.75 -14.61 13.94
CA TRP A 237 -4.00 -13.46 14.42
C TRP A 237 -3.99 -13.34 15.94
N LYS A 238 -2.83 -12.93 16.49
CA LYS A 238 -2.64 -12.70 17.92
C LYS A 238 -1.98 -11.36 18.18
N VAL A 239 -2.55 -10.55 19.07
CA VAL A 239 -1.95 -9.28 19.51
C VAL A 239 -0.70 -9.57 20.32
N VAL A 240 0.45 -9.05 19.88
CA VAL A 240 1.75 -9.20 20.57
C VAL A 240 2.15 -7.97 21.34
N LYS A 241 1.71 -6.79 20.92
CA LYS A 241 1.94 -5.53 21.63
C LYS A 241 0.68 -4.69 21.57
N LYS A 242 0.18 -4.31 22.75
CA LYS A 242 -0.84 -3.26 22.86
C LYS A 242 -0.15 -1.93 23.02
N SER A 243 -0.65 -0.89 22.36
CA SER A 243 -0.25 0.47 22.68
C SER A 243 -0.62 0.76 24.13
N SER A 244 0.36 1.11 24.94
CA SER A 244 0.05 1.80 26.19
C SER A 244 -0.43 3.19 25.79
N THR A 245 -1.71 3.43 25.85
CA THR A 245 -2.28 4.78 25.71
C THR A 245 -1.51 5.70 26.64
N CYS A 246 -0.81 6.68 26.10
CA CYS A 246 -0.42 7.83 26.90
C CYS A 246 -1.74 8.44 27.41
N GLN A 247 -1.93 8.38 28.73
CA GLN A 247 -2.96 9.13 29.44
C GLN A 247 -2.58 10.61 29.43
#